data_81937241ee97651ee01a1851283cb23b
#
_entry.id   81937241ee97651ee01a1851283cb23b
#
_cell.length_a   1.000
_cell.length_b   1.000
_cell.length_c   1.000
_cell.angle_alpha   90.00
_cell.angle_beta   90.00
_cell.angle_gamma   90.00
#
_symmetry.space_group_name_H-M   'P 1'
#
loop_
_entity.id
_entity.type
_entity.pdbx_description
1 polymer ?
#
loop_
_entity_poly.entity_id
_entity_poly.type
_entity_poly.pdbx_seq_one_letter_code
_entity_poly.pdbx_strand_id
1 'polypeptide(L)'
;MIEGFGRHNRDRESVIISLHPHNDRGTGTAAAELGVMAGADRVEGTRFGNGERTGNVDVVNLAINLFVQGIDPLLDITDIDALRRTAEYCNRLPVHPRHPWVGDLVYTAFSGSHQDAIKKGFEALDKTADDNGGEYPQWGVPYLPLDPKHLGRSYEAVI
;
A
#
# COMPACT_ATOMS: atom_id res chain seq x y z
N MET A 1 -23.12 -6.63 -5.44
CA MET A 1 -23.93 -6.48 -4.20
C MET A 1 -23.90 -5.03 -3.69
N ILE A 2 -22.73 -4.46 -3.34
CA ILE A 2 -22.59 -3.09 -2.79
C ILE A 2 -23.21 -2.05 -3.73
N GLU A 3 -22.80 -2.01 -4.98
CA GLU A 3 -23.33 -1.11 -6.00
C GLU A 3 -24.86 -1.28 -6.18
N GLY A 4 -25.34 -2.53 -6.21
CA GLY A 4 -26.76 -2.82 -6.30
C GLY A 4 -27.55 -2.29 -5.10
N PHE A 5 -27.01 -2.47 -3.87
CA PHE A 5 -27.62 -1.89 -2.68
C PHE A 5 -27.65 -0.36 -2.76
N GLY A 6 -26.53 0.28 -3.11
CA GLY A 6 -26.45 1.74 -3.25
C GLY A 6 -27.44 2.30 -4.25
N ARG A 7 -27.61 1.64 -5.41
CA ARG A 7 -28.55 2.09 -6.45
C ARG A 7 -30.03 1.93 -6.07
N HIS A 8 -30.37 0.96 -5.22
CA HIS A 8 -31.76 0.65 -4.87
C HIS A 8 -32.18 1.20 -3.51
N ASN A 9 -31.23 1.69 -2.71
CA ASN A 9 -31.55 2.30 -1.43
C ASN A 9 -31.92 3.78 -1.61
N ARG A 10 -33.18 4.13 -1.31
CA ARG A 10 -33.67 5.52 -1.42
C ARG A 10 -32.97 6.48 -0.44
N ASP A 11 -32.54 5.95 0.71
CA ASP A 11 -31.90 6.72 1.78
C ASP A 11 -30.40 6.41 1.87
N ARG A 12 -29.74 6.26 0.72
CA ARG A 12 -28.30 5.87 0.66
C ARG A 12 -27.41 6.75 1.54
N GLU A 13 -27.68 8.05 1.60
CA GLU A 13 -26.94 9.04 2.39
C GLU A 13 -27.08 8.85 3.91
N SER A 14 -28.11 8.13 4.34
CA SER A 14 -28.35 7.82 5.76
C SER A 14 -27.75 6.48 6.21
N VAL A 15 -27.04 5.78 5.32
CA VAL A 15 -26.51 4.45 5.56
C VAL A 15 -25.01 4.41 5.31
N ILE A 16 -24.26 3.86 6.25
CA ILE A 16 -22.83 3.57 6.09
C ILE A 16 -22.67 2.10 5.72
N ILE A 17 -22.10 1.84 4.54
CA ILE A 17 -21.73 0.49 4.12
C ILE A 17 -20.30 0.23 4.58
N SER A 18 -20.12 -0.63 5.56
CA SER A 18 -18.82 -1.06 6.07
C SER A 18 -18.49 -2.45 5.60
N LEU A 19 -17.25 -2.64 5.14
CA LEU A 19 -16.73 -3.93 4.69
C LEU A 19 -15.75 -4.47 5.72
N HIS A 20 -15.90 -5.76 6.04
CA HIS A 20 -14.99 -6.50 6.92
C HIS A 20 -14.50 -7.78 6.25
N PRO A 21 -13.65 -7.70 5.22
CA PRO A 21 -13.17 -8.88 4.51
C PRO A 21 -12.16 -9.67 5.33
N HIS A 22 -12.25 -11.01 5.25
CA HIS A 22 -11.17 -11.92 5.60
C HIS A 22 -10.33 -12.30 4.39
N ASN A 23 -9.15 -12.87 4.63
CA ASN A 23 -8.16 -13.15 3.58
C ASN A 23 -8.05 -14.65 3.25
N ASP A 24 -9.11 -15.44 3.47
CA ASP A 24 -9.07 -16.90 3.36
C ASP A 24 -8.63 -17.42 1.99
N ARG A 25 -8.84 -16.63 0.94
CA ARG A 25 -8.40 -16.93 -0.44
C ARG A 25 -7.25 -16.06 -0.93
N GLY A 26 -6.62 -15.27 -0.06
CA GLY A 26 -5.58 -14.32 -0.45
C GLY A 26 -6.11 -13.09 -1.22
N THR A 27 -7.41 -12.84 -1.25
CA THR A 27 -8.04 -11.75 -2.02
C THR A 27 -8.64 -10.65 -1.16
N GLY A 28 -8.32 -10.60 0.13
CA GLY A 28 -8.92 -9.65 1.08
C GLY A 28 -8.72 -8.18 0.68
N THR A 29 -7.49 -7.78 0.34
CA THR A 29 -7.17 -6.42 -0.10
C THR A 29 -7.89 -6.07 -1.41
N ALA A 30 -7.83 -6.93 -2.42
CA ALA A 30 -8.51 -6.70 -3.69
C ALA A 30 -10.04 -6.60 -3.52
N ALA A 31 -10.62 -7.43 -2.64
CA ALA A 31 -12.05 -7.36 -2.34
C ALA A 31 -12.42 -6.03 -1.67
N ALA A 32 -11.56 -5.50 -0.79
CA ALA A 32 -11.77 -4.20 -0.16
C ALA A 32 -11.69 -3.06 -1.18
N GLU A 33 -10.66 -3.03 -2.03
CA GLU A 33 -10.50 -2.02 -3.10
C GLU A 33 -11.73 -2.00 -4.02
N LEU A 34 -12.11 -3.14 -4.55
CA LEU A 34 -13.29 -3.27 -5.40
C LEU A 34 -14.59 -2.88 -4.67
N GLY A 35 -14.66 -3.14 -3.37
CA GLY A 35 -15.77 -2.75 -2.54
C GLY A 35 -15.90 -1.24 -2.36
N VAL A 36 -14.78 -0.55 -2.14
CA VAL A 36 -14.72 0.93 -2.09
C VAL A 36 -15.10 1.52 -3.44
N MET A 37 -14.55 0.99 -4.54
CA MET A 37 -14.92 1.42 -5.90
C MET A 37 -16.40 1.21 -6.20
N ALA A 38 -17.03 0.20 -5.60
CA ALA A 38 -18.46 -0.08 -5.73
C ALA A 38 -19.35 0.77 -4.81
N GLY A 39 -18.77 1.69 -4.01
CA GLY A 39 -19.49 2.63 -3.16
C GLY A 39 -19.58 2.23 -1.69
N ALA A 40 -18.68 1.39 -1.16
CA ALA A 40 -18.55 1.22 0.28
C ALA A 40 -17.93 2.47 0.92
N ASP A 41 -18.41 2.83 2.09
CA ASP A 41 -17.98 4.04 2.81
C ASP A 41 -16.82 3.76 3.76
N ARG A 42 -16.67 2.52 4.21
CA ARG A 42 -15.68 2.14 5.22
C ARG A 42 -15.16 0.72 4.99
N VAL A 43 -13.88 0.53 5.30
CA VAL A 43 -13.27 -0.80 5.38
C VAL A 43 -12.76 -1.02 6.80
N GLU A 44 -13.07 -2.17 7.36
CA GLU A 44 -12.58 -2.65 8.65
C GLU A 44 -11.59 -3.79 8.42
N GLY A 45 -10.44 -3.68 9.03
CA GLY A 45 -9.38 -4.66 8.89
C GLY A 45 -8.36 -4.55 10.00
N THR A 46 -7.21 -5.16 9.79
CA THR A 46 -6.14 -5.17 10.79
C THR A 46 -4.81 -4.72 10.18
N ARG A 47 -3.90 -4.26 11.02
CA ARG A 47 -2.54 -3.92 10.59
C ARG A 47 -1.83 -5.22 10.18
N PHE A 48 -1.28 -5.19 8.97
CA PHE A 48 -0.55 -6.32 8.36
C PHE A 48 -1.38 -7.61 8.26
N GLY A 49 -2.70 -7.48 8.22
CA GLY A 49 -3.61 -8.59 8.02
C GLY A 49 -3.73 -9.56 9.21
N ASN A 50 -3.21 -9.20 10.40
CA ASN A 50 -3.30 -10.07 11.55
C ASN A 50 -4.75 -10.35 11.95
N GLY A 51 -5.13 -11.61 12.16
CA GLY A 51 -6.50 -12.00 12.51
C GLY A 51 -6.69 -13.51 12.51
N GLU A 52 -7.93 -13.93 12.63
CA GLU A 52 -8.27 -15.36 12.64
C GLU A 52 -8.00 -16.02 11.27
N ARG A 53 -7.64 -17.29 11.30
CA ARG A 53 -7.35 -18.15 10.14
C ARG A 53 -6.21 -17.56 9.31
N THR A 54 -6.49 -17.11 8.09
CA THR A 54 -5.53 -16.47 7.17
C THR A 54 -5.43 -14.95 7.39
N GLY A 55 -6.18 -14.42 8.36
CA GLY A 55 -6.22 -13.01 8.71
C GLY A 55 -7.35 -12.23 8.05
N ASN A 56 -7.34 -10.94 8.32
CA ASN A 56 -8.27 -9.95 7.78
C ASN A 56 -7.65 -9.19 6.59
N VAL A 57 -8.43 -8.32 5.97
CA VAL A 57 -7.85 -7.34 5.06
C VAL A 57 -6.80 -6.51 5.79
N ASP A 58 -5.67 -6.33 5.15
CA ASP A 58 -4.59 -5.50 5.64
C ASP A 58 -4.87 -4.03 5.32
N VAL A 59 -5.22 -3.27 6.34
CA VAL A 59 -5.54 -1.84 6.17
C VAL A 59 -4.32 -0.99 5.82
N VAL A 60 -3.10 -1.42 6.19
CA VAL A 60 -1.86 -0.73 5.82
C VAL A 60 -1.61 -0.90 4.32
N ASN A 61 -1.72 -2.12 3.82
CA ASN A 61 -1.60 -2.41 2.40
C ASN A 61 -2.67 -1.64 1.59
N LEU A 62 -3.93 -1.67 2.04
CA LEU A 62 -5.01 -0.92 1.39
C LEU A 62 -4.74 0.58 1.35
N ALA A 63 -4.26 1.16 2.46
CA ALA A 63 -3.94 2.59 2.53
C ALA A 63 -2.86 2.99 1.53
N ILE A 64 -1.77 2.21 1.43
CA ILE A 64 -0.68 2.50 0.50
C ILE A 64 -1.14 2.27 -0.94
N ASN A 65 -1.97 1.26 -1.21
CA ASN A 65 -2.57 1.05 -2.53
C ASN A 65 -3.43 2.25 -2.98
N LEU A 66 -4.18 2.87 -2.08
CA LEU A 66 -4.92 4.10 -2.35
C LEU A 66 -3.97 5.27 -2.62
N PHE A 67 -2.93 5.42 -1.79
CA PHE A 67 -1.94 6.48 -1.92
C PHE A 67 -1.23 6.46 -3.27
N VAL A 68 -0.79 5.30 -3.76
CA VAL A 68 -0.13 5.19 -5.09
C VAL A 68 -1.09 5.45 -6.26
N GLN A 69 -2.38 5.47 -6.02
CA GLN A 69 -3.39 5.87 -6.99
C GLN A 69 -3.79 7.35 -6.85
N GLY A 70 -3.09 8.11 -6.01
CA GLY A 70 -3.35 9.54 -5.80
C GLY A 70 -4.51 9.83 -4.83
N ILE A 71 -4.94 8.86 -4.05
CA ILE A 71 -5.99 9.01 -3.04
C ILE A 71 -5.33 9.07 -1.66
N ASP A 72 -5.45 10.19 -0.98
CA ASP A 72 -4.96 10.33 0.40
C ASP A 72 -5.78 9.44 1.33
N PRO A 73 -5.18 8.43 1.97
CA PRO A 73 -5.88 7.56 2.90
C PRO A 73 -6.15 8.22 4.25
N LEU A 74 -5.71 9.45 4.48
CA LEU A 74 -5.77 10.19 5.73
C LEU A 74 -5.13 9.43 6.91
N LEU A 75 -4.10 8.65 6.63
CA LEU A 75 -3.34 7.88 7.59
C LEU A 75 -1.85 8.26 7.52
N ASP A 76 -1.19 8.34 8.66
CA ASP A 76 0.26 8.54 8.71
C ASP A 76 0.99 7.24 8.34
N ILE A 77 1.63 7.25 7.18
CA ILE A 77 2.42 6.14 6.63
C ILE A 77 3.91 6.49 6.53
N THR A 78 4.34 7.62 7.09
CA THR A 78 5.69 8.17 6.89
C THR A 78 6.79 7.41 7.65
N ASP A 79 6.45 6.57 8.62
CA ASP A 79 7.37 5.64 9.30
C ASP A 79 6.72 4.25 9.40
N ILE A 80 6.74 3.55 8.28
CA ILE A 80 6.12 2.22 8.18
C ILE A 80 6.84 1.17 9.04
N ASP A 81 8.13 1.36 9.28
CA ASP A 81 8.92 0.44 10.10
C ASP A 81 8.59 0.58 11.60
N ALA A 82 8.30 1.78 12.10
CA ALA A 82 7.82 1.95 13.47
C ALA A 82 6.46 1.28 13.66
N LEU A 83 5.56 1.43 12.69
CA LEU A 83 4.26 0.76 12.70
C LEU A 83 4.41 -0.77 12.70
N ARG A 84 5.31 -1.31 11.85
CA ARG A 84 5.63 -2.74 11.79
C ARG A 84 6.14 -3.25 13.12
N ARG A 85 7.19 -2.63 13.67
CA ARG A 85 7.79 -3.04 14.97
C ARG A 85 6.75 -3.04 16.09
N THR A 86 5.88 -2.05 16.12
CA THR A 86 4.81 -1.97 17.12
C THR A 86 3.83 -3.15 16.97
N ALA A 87 3.40 -3.45 15.75
CA ALA A 87 2.49 -4.55 15.48
C ALA A 87 3.11 -5.91 15.84
N GLU A 88 4.37 -6.15 15.44
CA GLU A 88 5.12 -7.37 15.76
C GLU A 88 5.29 -7.54 17.28
N TYR A 89 5.60 -6.47 17.98
CA TYR A 89 5.71 -6.48 19.44
C TYR A 89 4.39 -6.87 20.12
N CYS A 90 3.29 -6.25 19.69
CA CYS A 90 1.96 -6.50 20.28
C CYS A 90 1.42 -7.90 19.95
N ASN A 91 1.59 -8.32 18.70
CA ASN A 91 1.00 -9.57 18.20
C ASN A 91 1.90 -10.79 18.42
N ARG A 92 3.18 -10.58 18.69
CA ARG A 92 4.20 -11.65 18.77
C ARG A 92 4.31 -12.49 17.50
N LEU A 93 3.98 -11.90 16.37
CA LEU A 93 4.07 -12.50 15.03
C LEU A 93 4.87 -11.56 14.12
N PRO A 94 5.89 -12.06 13.40
CA PRO A 94 6.66 -11.26 12.47
C PRO A 94 5.83 -10.96 11.22
N VAL A 95 6.04 -9.77 10.65
CA VAL A 95 5.57 -9.45 9.31
C VAL A 95 6.49 -10.13 8.29
N HIS A 96 5.91 -10.76 7.29
CA HIS A 96 6.68 -11.52 6.32
C HIS A 96 7.66 -10.61 5.55
N PRO A 97 8.93 -11.02 5.31
CA PRO A 97 9.92 -10.19 4.62
C PRO A 97 9.53 -9.75 3.19
N ARG A 98 8.58 -10.42 2.58
CA ARG A 98 7.99 -10.07 1.27
C ARG A 98 6.58 -9.52 1.39
N HIS A 99 6.20 -9.03 2.58
CA HIS A 99 4.91 -8.37 2.75
C HIS A 99 4.83 -7.13 1.85
N PRO A 100 3.75 -6.92 1.09
CA PRO A 100 3.62 -5.75 0.23
C PRO A 100 3.91 -4.45 0.99
N TRP A 101 4.68 -3.55 0.37
CA TRP A 101 5.10 -2.23 0.88
C TRP A 101 6.00 -2.23 2.12
N VAL A 102 5.95 -3.24 2.98
CA VAL A 102 6.51 -3.18 4.34
C VAL A 102 7.64 -4.18 4.58
N GLY A 103 7.66 -5.29 3.87
CA GLY A 103 8.66 -6.34 4.04
C GLY A 103 10.08 -5.84 3.76
N ASP A 104 11.06 -6.41 4.44
CA ASP A 104 12.47 -6.01 4.31
C ASP A 104 13.02 -6.15 2.89
N LEU A 105 12.47 -7.07 2.09
CA LEU A 105 12.92 -7.36 0.73
C LEU A 105 12.18 -6.56 -0.36
N VAL A 106 11.21 -5.73 0.00
CA VAL A 106 10.35 -5.05 -0.99
C VAL A 106 11.10 -3.97 -1.76
N TYR A 107 12.05 -3.29 -1.11
CA TYR A 107 12.86 -2.22 -1.72
C TYR A 107 14.29 -2.65 -2.00
N THR A 108 14.51 -3.95 -2.20
CA THR A 108 15.82 -4.51 -2.54
C THR A 108 15.79 -5.08 -3.96
N ALA A 109 16.90 -5.00 -4.66
CA ALA A 109 17.08 -5.68 -5.93
C ALA A 109 18.33 -6.56 -5.89
N PHE A 110 18.18 -7.81 -6.35
CA PHE A 110 19.24 -8.80 -6.37
C PHE A 110 19.83 -8.99 -7.79
N SER A 111 19.02 -8.77 -8.82
CA SER A 111 19.44 -8.90 -10.21
C SER A 111 20.18 -7.64 -10.67
N GLY A 112 21.35 -7.79 -11.27
CA GLY A 112 22.13 -6.68 -11.81
C GLY A 112 21.37 -5.85 -12.85
N SER A 113 20.54 -6.49 -13.68
CA SER A 113 19.71 -5.77 -14.66
C SER A 113 18.63 -4.90 -14.00
N HIS A 114 18.03 -5.38 -12.88
CA HIS A 114 17.07 -4.58 -12.12
C HIS A 114 17.76 -3.42 -11.41
N GLN A 115 18.92 -3.65 -10.80
CA GLN A 115 19.69 -2.60 -10.14
C GLN A 115 20.11 -1.49 -11.14
N ASP A 116 20.58 -1.86 -12.34
CA ASP A 116 20.92 -0.91 -13.39
C ASP A 116 19.71 -0.09 -13.86
N ALA A 117 18.55 -0.75 -14.04
CA ALA A 117 17.31 -0.07 -14.42
C ALA A 117 16.82 0.91 -13.33
N ILE A 118 16.89 0.53 -12.07
CA ILE A 118 16.52 1.40 -10.95
C ILE A 118 17.46 2.60 -10.86
N LYS A 119 18.78 2.37 -10.97
CA LYS A 119 19.78 3.45 -10.98
C LYS A 119 19.49 4.46 -12.10
N LYS A 120 19.31 3.99 -13.33
CA LYS A 120 18.96 4.84 -14.48
C LYS A 120 17.63 5.58 -14.27
N GLY A 121 16.67 4.94 -13.62
CA GLY A 121 15.41 5.57 -13.27
C GLY A 121 15.58 6.75 -12.30
N PHE A 122 16.39 6.61 -11.27
CA PHE A 122 16.71 7.71 -10.35
C PHE A 122 17.50 8.83 -11.08
N GLU A 123 18.51 8.49 -11.87
CA GLU A 123 19.28 9.49 -12.64
C GLU A 123 18.37 10.29 -13.60
N ALA A 124 17.41 9.64 -14.24
CA ALA A 124 16.44 10.30 -15.11
C ALA A 124 15.49 11.21 -14.33
N LEU A 125 15.06 10.77 -13.14
CA LEU A 125 14.18 11.53 -12.25
C LEU A 125 14.87 12.81 -11.78
N ASP A 126 16.12 12.70 -11.30
CA ASP A 126 16.92 13.82 -10.81
C ASP A 126 17.18 14.84 -11.94
N LYS A 127 17.57 14.37 -13.14
CA LYS A 127 17.75 15.23 -14.30
C LYS A 127 16.48 16.00 -14.66
N THR A 128 15.32 15.34 -14.63
CA THR A 128 14.05 16.00 -14.95
C THR A 128 13.66 17.01 -13.87
N ALA A 129 13.98 16.74 -12.60
CA ALA A 129 13.79 17.70 -11.52
C ALA A 129 14.68 18.93 -11.71
N ASP A 130 15.96 18.76 -12.07
CA ASP A 130 16.89 19.86 -12.36
C ASP A 130 16.37 20.74 -13.52
N ASP A 131 15.91 20.12 -14.60
CA ASP A 131 15.34 20.80 -15.76
C ASP A 131 14.05 21.59 -15.43
N ASN A 132 13.30 21.14 -14.42
CA ASN A 132 12.03 21.74 -13.97
C ASN A 132 12.17 22.70 -12.77
N GLY A 133 13.38 23.14 -12.44
CA GLY A 133 13.62 24.07 -11.33
C GLY A 133 13.49 23.45 -9.94
N GLY A 134 13.70 22.15 -9.80
CA GLY A 134 13.67 21.41 -8.56
C GLY A 134 12.36 20.68 -8.27
N GLU A 135 11.38 20.79 -9.16
CA GLU A 135 10.13 20.00 -9.01
C GLU A 135 10.32 18.59 -9.56
N TYR A 136 10.07 17.60 -8.71
CA TYR A 136 10.11 16.21 -9.12
C TYR A 136 8.90 15.88 -10.02
N PRO A 137 9.14 15.22 -11.15
CA PRO A 137 8.07 14.75 -12.02
C PRO A 137 7.29 13.63 -11.34
N GLN A 138 6.24 13.17 -12.01
CA GLN A 138 5.53 11.96 -11.59
C GLN A 138 6.53 10.80 -11.41
N TRP A 139 6.37 10.05 -10.30
CA TRP A 139 7.20 8.88 -10.01
C TRP A 139 7.16 7.86 -11.16
N GLY A 140 8.34 7.37 -11.57
CA GLY A 140 8.47 6.46 -12.71
C GLY A 140 9.72 5.58 -12.66
N VAL A 141 10.30 5.38 -11.45
CA VAL A 141 11.46 4.50 -11.29
C VAL A 141 11.05 3.04 -11.52
N PRO A 142 11.67 2.30 -12.46
CA PRO A 142 11.34 0.91 -12.73
C PRO A 142 11.46 0.04 -11.47
N TYR A 143 10.58 -0.97 -11.34
CA TYR A 143 10.53 -1.92 -10.21
C TYR A 143 10.26 -1.32 -8.83
N LEU A 144 10.17 -0.01 -8.70
CA LEU A 144 9.77 0.66 -7.47
C LEU A 144 8.42 1.36 -7.70
N PRO A 145 7.31 0.77 -7.27
CA PRO A 145 5.98 1.31 -7.57
C PRO A 145 5.66 2.61 -6.83
N LEU A 146 6.54 3.00 -5.90
CA LEU A 146 6.42 4.24 -5.12
C LEU A 146 7.82 4.65 -4.64
N ASP A 147 8.04 5.94 -4.39
CA ASP A 147 9.26 6.40 -3.72
C ASP A 147 9.29 5.86 -2.28
N PRO A 148 10.28 5.02 -1.92
CA PRO A 148 10.39 4.47 -0.57
C PRO A 148 10.41 5.54 0.53
N LYS A 149 10.87 6.75 0.23
CA LYS A 149 10.92 7.87 1.17
C LYS A 149 9.55 8.26 1.73
N HIS A 150 8.47 8.06 0.97
CA HIS A 150 7.11 8.29 1.47
C HIS A 150 6.73 7.40 2.64
N LEU A 151 7.40 6.26 2.77
CA LEU A 151 7.20 5.30 3.86
C LEU A 151 8.33 5.34 4.91
N GLY A 152 9.22 6.33 4.84
CA GLY A 152 10.40 6.42 5.70
C GLY A 152 11.46 5.36 5.39
N ARG A 153 11.47 4.81 4.16
CA ARG A 153 12.38 3.76 3.71
C ARG A 153 13.36 4.27 2.63
N SER A 154 14.29 3.42 2.25
CA SER A 154 15.23 3.65 1.16
C SER A 154 15.32 2.43 0.25
N TYR A 155 15.72 2.64 -0.99
CA TYR A 155 16.09 1.54 -1.88
C TYR A 155 17.50 1.02 -1.51
N GLU A 156 17.64 -0.29 -1.49
CA GLU A 156 18.89 -0.98 -1.20
C GLU A 156 19.28 -1.91 -2.35
N ALA A 157 20.46 -1.65 -2.93
CA ALA A 157 21.09 -2.60 -3.84
C ALA A 157 21.83 -3.67 -3.02
N VAL A 158 21.53 -4.92 -3.24
CA VAL A 158 22.24 -6.05 -2.64
C VAL A 158 23.27 -6.52 -3.65
N ILE A 159 24.56 -6.37 -3.30
CA ILE A 159 25.70 -6.78 -4.10
C ILE A 159 26.07 -8.22 -3.79
#